data_3eb86a35242b91fc92b13b37f7b38aa8
#
_entry.id   3eb86a35242b91fc92b13b37f7b38aa8
#
_cell.length_a   1.000
_cell.length_b   1.000
_cell.length_c   1.000
_cell.angle_alpha   90.00
_cell.angle_beta   90.00
_cell.angle_gamma   90.00
#
_symmetry.space_group_name_H-M   'P 1'
#
loop_
_entity.id
_entity.type
_entity.pdbx_description
1 polymer ?
#
loop_
_entity_poly.entity_id
_entity_poly.type
_entity_poly.pdbx_seq_one_letter_code
_entity_poly.pdbx_strand_id
1 'polypeptide(L)'
;ISNLGKLNTIAMAALFILTIVMCFFIFENGNGMGAAGDDSMSFGAAVELSVAMPLSWLPLISDYTREAEKPFKATLASTLVYGAVSCWMYIIGMSASILTGESDIAKIMLKSGLSIAGLVIVILSTVTTTFLDAYSAGISSESIFSKLKGKYVAVAVTIVGVIAAIVYPMDDITDFLY
;
A
#
# COMPACT_ATOMS: atom_id res chain seq x y z
N ILE A 1 0.54 0.67 -23.04
CA ILE A 1 -0.27 -0.03 -22.02
C ILE A 1 0.35 -1.39 -21.70
N SER A 2 0.78 -2.22 -22.67
CA SER A 2 1.37 -3.54 -22.40
C SER A 2 2.69 -3.51 -21.61
N ASN A 3 3.50 -2.48 -21.77
CA ASN A 3 4.77 -2.32 -21.05
C ASN A 3 4.57 -1.91 -19.60
N LEU A 4 3.56 -1.10 -19.30
CA LEU A 4 3.20 -0.72 -17.92
C LEU A 4 2.69 -1.93 -17.12
N GLY A 5 1.88 -2.80 -17.74
CA GLY A 5 1.43 -4.03 -17.10
C GLY A 5 2.58 -4.98 -16.75
N LYS A 6 3.56 -5.14 -17.65
CA LYS A 6 4.76 -5.94 -17.37
C LYS A 6 5.62 -5.34 -16.27
N LEU A 7 5.83 -4.01 -16.28
CA LEU A 7 6.57 -3.32 -15.23
C LEU A 7 5.91 -3.51 -13.87
N ASN A 8 4.58 -3.34 -13.80
CA ASN A 8 3.83 -3.56 -12.57
C ASN A 8 3.96 -5.01 -12.07
N THR A 9 3.84 -6.01 -12.94
CA THR A 9 4.01 -7.41 -12.56
C THR A 9 5.41 -7.69 -12.01
N ILE A 10 6.45 -7.15 -12.65
CA ILE A 10 7.84 -7.31 -12.18
C ILE A 10 8.04 -6.62 -10.84
N ALA A 11 7.54 -5.39 -10.67
CA ALA A 11 7.64 -4.65 -9.42
C ALA A 11 6.92 -5.39 -8.27
N MET A 12 5.72 -5.91 -8.50
CA MET A 12 4.96 -6.69 -7.51
C MET A 12 5.65 -8.01 -7.15
N ALA A 13 6.19 -8.74 -8.14
CA ALA A 13 6.96 -9.95 -7.88
C ALA A 13 8.23 -9.65 -7.06
N ALA A 14 8.94 -8.59 -7.41
CA ALA A 14 10.12 -8.16 -6.67
C ALA A 14 9.78 -7.74 -5.23
N LEU A 15 8.67 -7.01 -5.03
CA LEU A 15 8.17 -6.64 -3.71
C LEU A 15 7.82 -7.90 -2.89
N PHE A 16 7.14 -8.87 -3.48
CA PHE A 16 6.80 -10.12 -2.80
C PHE A 16 8.05 -10.90 -2.35
N ILE A 17 9.06 -11.01 -3.23
CA ILE A 17 10.34 -11.62 -2.87
C ILE A 17 11.01 -10.84 -1.73
N LEU A 18 10.98 -9.50 -1.78
CA LEU A 18 11.54 -8.66 -0.73
C LEU A 18 10.85 -8.89 0.61
N THR A 19 9.52 -9.04 0.64
CA THR A 19 8.79 -9.34 1.89
C THR A 19 9.16 -10.71 2.46
N ILE A 20 9.42 -11.71 1.60
CA ILE A 20 9.92 -13.02 2.04
C ILE A 20 11.32 -12.88 2.65
N VAL A 21 12.22 -12.13 2.03
CA VAL A 21 13.57 -11.89 2.56
C VAL A 21 13.49 -11.16 3.90
N MET A 22 12.63 -10.16 4.03
CA MET A 22 12.38 -9.49 5.31
C MET A 22 11.84 -10.46 6.37
N CYS A 23 10.94 -11.36 5.99
CA CYS A 23 10.42 -12.38 6.89
C CYS A 23 11.56 -13.26 7.45
N PHE A 24 12.45 -13.76 6.60
CA PHE A 24 13.62 -14.52 7.04
C PHE A 24 14.51 -13.71 7.98
N PHE A 25 14.79 -12.45 7.66
CA PHE A 25 15.59 -11.56 8.51
C PHE A 25 14.95 -11.36 9.89
N ILE A 26 13.62 -11.17 9.95
CA ILE A 26 12.87 -11.02 11.19
C ILE A 26 12.96 -12.29 12.04
N PHE A 27 12.80 -13.47 11.43
CA PHE A 27 12.85 -14.75 12.16
C PHE A 27 14.28 -15.10 12.61
N GLU A 28 15.30 -14.78 11.85
CA GLU A 28 16.69 -15.05 12.22
C GLU A 28 17.17 -14.16 13.38
N ASN A 29 16.71 -12.91 13.44
CA ASN A 29 17.06 -11.95 14.48
C ASN A 29 16.02 -11.88 15.63
N GLY A 30 15.03 -12.77 15.64
CA GLY A 30 13.83 -12.72 16.45
C GLY A 30 13.98 -12.95 17.97
N ASN A 31 15.20 -12.89 18.53
CA ASN A 31 15.44 -12.93 19.99
C ASN A 31 14.91 -11.70 20.74
N GLY A 32 14.31 -10.73 20.06
CA GLY A 32 13.79 -9.48 20.60
C GLY A 32 12.25 -9.34 20.64
N MET A 33 11.48 -10.36 20.26
CA MET A 33 10.00 -10.29 20.23
C MET A 33 9.33 -10.18 21.62
N GLY A 34 10.07 -9.82 22.66
CA GLY A 34 9.58 -9.61 24.01
C GLY A 34 9.54 -8.13 24.43
N ALA A 35 9.70 -7.19 23.53
CA ALA A 35 9.47 -5.79 23.85
C ALA A 35 7.98 -5.60 24.17
N ALA A 36 7.65 -5.26 25.41
CA ALA A 36 6.29 -4.90 25.80
C ALA A 36 5.80 -3.80 24.85
N GLY A 37 4.68 -4.06 24.18
CA GLY A 37 4.04 -3.05 23.35
C GLY A 37 3.71 -1.82 24.20
N ASP A 38 3.84 -0.66 23.61
CA ASP A 38 3.34 0.56 24.22
C ASP A 38 1.80 0.50 24.22
N ASP A 39 1.20 0.56 25.41
CA ASP A 39 -0.27 0.58 25.59
C ASP A 39 -0.92 1.90 25.11
N SER A 40 -0.24 2.67 24.27
CA SER A 40 -0.71 3.96 23.77
C SER A 40 -1.97 3.86 22.90
N MET A 41 -2.21 2.69 22.28
CA MET A 41 -3.34 2.48 21.38
C MET A 41 -4.35 1.47 21.96
N SER A 42 -5.62 1.87 22.01
CA SER A 42 -6.69 0.93 22.41
C SER A 42 -6.89 -0.17 21.35
N PHE A 43 -7.35 -1.34 21.80
CA PHE A 43 -7.68 -2.45 20.89
C PHE A 43 -8.68 -2.03 19.80
N GLY A 44 -9.67 -1.19 20.16
CA GLY A 44 -10.65 -0.67 19.19
C GLY A 44 -10.00 0.17 18.08
N ALA A 45 -9.09 1.07 18.44
CA ALA A 45 -8.36 1.87 17.48
C ALA A 45 -7.45 1.01 16.56
N ALA A 46 -6.82 -0.02 17.10
CA ALA A 46 -6.02 -0.96 16.31
C ALA A 46 -6.89 -1.73 15.29
N VAL A 47 -8.09 -2.16 15.70
CA VAL A 47 -9.05 -2.82 14.80
C VAL A 47 -9.53 -1.84 13.72
N GLU A 48 -9.88 -0.61 14.09
CA GLU A 48 -10.30 0.44 13.15
C GLU A 48 -9.25 0.69 12.08
N LEU A 49 -8.00 0.89 12.45
CA LEU A 49 -6.87 1.06 11.53
C LEU A 49 -6.69 -0.15 10.61
N SER A 50 -6.80 -1.36 11.14
CA SER A 50 -6.63 -2.60 10.36
C SER A 50 -7.73 -2.78 9.31
N VAL A 51 -8.94 -2.26 9.59
CA VAL A 51 -10.11 -2.37 8.70
C VAL A 51 -10.18 -1.20 7.71
N ALA A 52 -9.71 -0.02 8.09
CA ALA A 52 -9.79 1.20 7.26
C ALA A 52 -9.14 1.00 5.88
N MET A 53 -7.97 0.37 5.83
CA MET A 53 -7.27 0.11 4.56
C MET A 53 -8.05 -0.81 3.60
N PRO A 54 -8.54 -2.00 4.00
CA PRO A 54 -9.40 -2.82 3.15
C PRO A 54 -10.69 -2.12 2.71
N LEU A 55 -11.31 -1.33 3.58
CA LEU A 55 -12.54 -0.59 3.26
C LEU A 55 -12.30 0.52 2.23
N SER A 56 -11.16 1.20 2.29
CA SER A 56 -10.82 2.24 1.31
C SER A 56 -10.66 1.68 -0.11
N TRP A 57 -10.29 0.41 -0.23
CA TRP A 57 -10.14 -0.26 -1.53
C TRP A 57 -11.46 -0.81 -2.09
N LEU A 58 -12.48 -0.97 -1.26
CA LEU A 58 -13.78 -1.55 -1.65
C LEU A 58 -14.43 -0.85 -2.86
N PRO A 59 -14.47 0.48 -2.96
CA PRO A 59 -15.02 1.15 -4.13
C PRO A 59 -14.20 0.91 -5.42
N LEU A 60 -12.89 0.73 -5.28
CA LEU A 60 -11.96 0.60 -6.41
C LEU A 60 -12.00 -0.78 -7.06
N ILE A 61 -12.42 -1.83 -6.34
CA ILE A 61 -12.44 -3.20 -6.85
C ILE A 61 -13.34 -3.34 -8.08
N SER A 62 -14.42 -2.59 -8.14
CA SER A 62 -15.34 -2.58 -9.27
C SER A 62 -14.69 -2.03 -10.54
N ASP A 63 -13.83 -1.03 -10.41
CA ASP A 63 -13.11 -0.42 -11.55
C ASP A 63 -12.13 -1.41 -12.19
N TYR A 64 -11.52 -2.26 -11.39
CA TYR A 64 -10.56 -3.28 -11.86
C TYR A 64 -11.23 -4.52 -12.44
N THR A 65 -12.42 -4.88 -11.96
CA THR A 65 -13.09 -6.14 -12.32
C THR A 65 -14.20 -5.98 -13.33
N ARG A 66 -14.65 -4.75 -13.64
CA ARG A 66 -15.78 -4.48 -14.55
C ARG A 66 -15.59 -5.03 -15.98
N GLU A 67 -14.35 -5.06 -16.47
CA GLU A 67 -14.02 -5.54 -17.82
C GLU A 67 -13.63 -7.03 -17.86
N ALA A 68 -13.69 -7.73 -16.72
CA ALA A 68 -13.40 -9.14 -16.67
C ALA A 68 -14.53 -9.97 -17.31
N GLU A 69 -14.18 -11.04 -18.02
CA GLU A 69 -15.17 -11.96 -18.62
C GLU A 69 -16.15 -12.54 -17.59
N LYS A 70 -15.70 -12.71 -16.35
CA LYS A 70 -16.49 -13.22 -15.22
C LYS A 70 -16.32 -12.31 -14.01
N PRO A 71 -17.00 -11.14 -13.95
CA PRO A 71 -16.77 -10.12 -12.93
C PRO A 71 -16.88 -10.64 -11.50
N PHE A 72 -17.91 -11.43 -11.19
CA PHE A 72 -18.09 -12.00 -9.85
C PHE A 72 -16.92 -12.87 -9.40
N LYS A 73 -16.42 -13.76 -10.29
CA LYS A 73 -15.27 -14.61 -9.96
C LYS A 73 -13.99 -13.79 -9.83
N ALA A 74 -13.82 -12.79 -10.65
CA ALA A 74 -12.67 -11.88 -10.59
C ALA A 74 -12.69 -11.10 -9.27
N THR A 75 -13.84 -10.55 -8.88
CA THR A 75 -14.00 -9.82 -7.61
C THR A 75 -13.75 -10.73 -6.42
N LEU A 76 -14.33 -11.94 -6.39
CA LEU A 76 -14.12 -12.89 -5.30
C LEU A 76 -12.64 -13.28 -5.17
N ALA A 77 -11.99 -13.63 -6.28
CA ALA A 77 -10.57 -13.97 -6.28
C ALA A 77 -9.70 -12.79 -5.80
N SER A 78 -9.97 -11.59 -6.31
CA SER A 78 -9.25 -10.37 -5.90
C SER A 78 -9.42 -10.09 -4.40
N THR A 79 -10.64 -10.21 -3.87
CA THR A 79 -10.90 -9.97 -2.45
C THR A 79 -10.18 -10.99 -1.55
N LEU A 80 -10.22 -12.28 -1.92
CA LEU A 80 -9.54 -13.32 -1.14
C LEU A 80 -8.02 -13.14 -1.15
N VAL A 81 -7.44 -12.89 -2.33
CA VAL A 81 -5.99 -12.64 -2.46
C VAL A 81 -5.60 -11.38 -1.72
N TYR A 82 -6.36 -10.29 -1.86
CA TYR A 82 -6.12 -9.04 -1.16
C TYR A 82 -6.12 -9.23 0.35
N GLY A 83 -7.14 -9.92 0.89
CA GLY A 83 -7.23 -10.21 2.33
C GLY A 83 -6.03 -11.03 2.83
N ALA A 84 -5.67 -12.11 2.12
CA ALA A 84 -4.54 -12.96 2.50
C ALA A 84 -3.20 -12.20 2.46
N VAL A 85 -2.95 -11.42 1.40
CA VAL A 85 -1.72 -10.63 1.25
C VAL A 85 -1.67 -9.49 2.27
N SER A 86 -2.80 -8.83 2.55
CA SER A 86 -2.85 -7.78 3.56
C SER A 86 -2.52 -8.32 4.95
N CYS A 87 -3.09 -9.47 5.35
CA CYS A 87 -2.73 -10.12 6.62
C CYS A 87 -1.23 -10.44 6.68
N TRP A 88 -0.68 -10.98 5.61
CA TRP A 88 0.76 -11.27 5.49
C TRP A 88 1.61 -10.01 5.68
N MET A 89 1.28 -8.92 4.98
CA MET A 89 2.00 -7.65 5.07
C MET A 89 1.90 -7.01 6.45
N TYR A 90 0.73 -7.06 7.10
CA TYR A 90 0.57 -6.57 8.47
C TYR A 90 1.43 -7.33 9.47
N ILE A 91 1.48 -8.66 9.37
CA ILE A 91 2.32 -9.49 10.26
C ILE A 91 3.79 -9.13 10.08
N ILE A 92 4.26 -9.02 8.84
CA ILE A 92 5.66 -8.66 8.56
C ILE A 92 5.95 -7.23 9.03
N GLY A 93 5.10 -6.27 8.70
CA GLY A 93 5.29 -4.86 9.06
C GLY A 93 5.35 -4.64 10.56
N MET A 94 4.40 -5.22 11.31
CA MET A 94 4.42 -5.17 12.78
C MET A 94 5.68 -5.83 13.36
N SER A 95 6.02 -7.03 12.90
CA SER A 95 7.20 -7.74 13.38
C SER A 95 8.49 -6.94 13.09
N ALA A 96 8.60 -6.36 11.91
CA ALA A 96 9.73 -5.53 11.52
C ALA A 96 9.83 -4.25 12.37
N SER A 97 8.70 -3.59 12.63
CA SER A 97 8.65 -2.39 13.48
C SER A 97 9.05 -2.69 14.93
N ILE A 98 8.54 -3.78 15.50
CA ILE A 98 8.90 -4.22 16.87
C ILE A 98 10.40 -4.53 16.96
N LEU A 99 10.98 -5.21 15.95
CA LEU A 99 12.39 -5.59 15.94
C LEU A 99 13.35 -4.41 15.76
N THR A 100 12.99 -3.47 14.90
CA THR A 100 13.86 -2.34 14.55
C THR A 100 13.64 -1.11 15.42
N GLY A 101 12.48 -1.04 16.11
CA GLY A 101 12.04 0.15 16.86
C GLY A 101 11.71 1.34 15.94
N GLU A 102 11.42 1.08 14.67
CA GLU A 102 11.12 2.10 13.67
C GLU A 102 9.76 1.83 13.02
N SER A 103 9.01 2.88 12.72
CA SER A 103 7.75 2.81 11.97
C SER A 103 7.92 3.16 10.48
N ASP A 104 9.02 3.80 10.10
CA ASP A 104 9.33 4.17 8.72
C ASP A 104 9.91 2.98 7.96
N ILE A 105 9.23 2.56 6.89
CA ILE A 105 9.63 1.40 6.06
C ILE A 105 11.03 1.57 5.45
N ALA A 106 11.41 2.80 5.07
CA ALA A 106 12.72 3.07 4.51
C ALA A 106 13.83 2.86 5.56
N LYS A 107 13.62 3.32 6.79
CA LYS A 107 14.54 3.10 7.90
C LYS A 107 14.60 1.63 8.32
N ILE A 108 13.47 0.94 8.34
CA ILE A 108 13.39 -0.51 8.58
C ILE A 108 14.25 -1.24 7.57
N MET A 109 14.13 -0.93 6.27
CA MET A 109 14.90 -1.56 5.21
C MET A 109 16.40 -1.29 5.33
N LEU A 110 16.80 -0.08 5.68
CA LEU A 110 18.19 0.25 5.91
C LEU A 110 18.79 -0.53 7.09
N LYS A 111 18.06 -0.60 8.22
CA LYS A 111 18.48 -1.37 9.41
C LYS A 111 18.52 -2.87 9.14
N SER A 112 17.65 -3.37 8.29
CA SER A 112 17.62 -4.79 7.88
C SER A 112 18.71 -5.18 6.88
N GLY A 113 19.60 -4.27 6.50
CA GLY A 113 20.65 -4.54 5.52
C GLY A 113 20.16 -4.69 4.08
N LEU A 114 18.88 -4.42 3.82
CA LEU A 114 18.24 -4.48 2.50
C LEU A 114 18.53 -3.22 1.67
N SER A 115 19.64 -2.60 1.83
CA SER A 115 20.31 -1.64 0.98
C SER A 115 19.42 -0.83 -0.02
N ILE A 116 20.04 -0.05 -0.85
CA ILE A 116 19.42 0.78 -1.91
C ILE A 116 18.50 -0.02 -2.84
N ALA A 117 18.77 -1.31 -3.09
CA ALA A 117 17.93 -2.16 -3.93
C ALA A 117 16.51 -2.33 -3.37
N GLY A 118 16.37 -2.52 -2.06
CA GLY A 118 15.05 -2.61 -1.40
C GLY A 118 14.28 -1.29 -1.51
N LEU A 119 14.94 -0.16 -1.30
CA LEU A 119 14.33 1.17 -1.46
C LEU A 119 13.85 1.41 -2.89
N VAL A 120 14.63 1.04 -3.91
CA VAL A 120 14.24 1.17 -5.31
C VAL A 120 12.97 0.34 -5.61
N ILE A 121 12.88 -0.88 -5.10
CA ILE A 121 11.70 -1.73 -5.29
C ILE A 121 10.46 -1.11 -4.63
N VAL A 122 10.60 -0.58 -3.41
CA VAL A 122 9.49 0.10 -2.71
C VAL A 122 9.05 1.35 -3.48
N ILE A 123 9.97 2.19 -3.93
CA ILE A 123 9.65 3.38 -4.73
C ILE A 123 8.90 3.00 -6.00
N LEU A 124 9.38 1.99 -6.75
CA LEU A 124 8.71 1.54 -7.97
C LEU A 124 7.31 1.00 -7.69
N SER A 125 7.14 0.25 -6.61
CA SER A 125 5.82 -0.25 -6.19
C SER A 125 4.88 0.90 -5.82
N THR A 126 5.35 1.87 -5.05
CA THR A 126 4.57 3.06 -4.65
C THR A 126 4.16 3.88 -5.88
N VAL A 127 5.06 4.11 -6.82
CA VAL A 127 4.74 4.86 -8.05
C VAL A 127 3.67 4.13 -8.87
N THR A 128 3.74 2.81 -8.98
CA THR A 128 2.75 2.05 -9.75
C THR A 128 1.37 2.04 -9.09
N THR A 129 1.29 1.93 -7.77
CA THR A 129 0.01 1.99 -7.03
C THR A 129 -0.60 3.39 -7.07
N THR A 130 0.19 4.44 -6.83
CA THR A 130 -0.27 5.84 -6.92
C THR A 130 -0.79 6.17 -8.33
N PHE A 131 -0.17 5.63 -9.37
CA PHE A 131 -0.68 5.78 -10.73
C PHE A 131 -2.07 5.15 -10.91
N LEU A 132 -2.30 3.97 -10.33
CA LEU A 132 -3.61 3.31 -10.39
C LEU A 132 -4.68 4.11 -9.63
N ASP A 133 -4.34 4.69 -8.48
CA ASP A 133 -5.26 5.52 -7.70
C ASP A 133 -5.64 6.80 -8.46
N ALA A 134 -4.66 7.47 -9.06
CA ALA A 134 -4.91 8.65 -9.90
C ALA A 134 -5.77 8.31 -11.14
N TYR A 135 -5.54 7.15 -11.75
CA TYR A 135 -6.35 6.65 -12.85
C TYR A 135 -7.79 6.38 -12.43
N SER A 136 -7.99 5.72 -11.29
CA SER A 136 -9.32 5.43 -10.75
C SER A 136 -10.08 6.72 -10.39
N ALA A 137 -9.40 7.71 -9.79
CA ALA A 137 -9.97 9.04 -9.55
C ALA A 137 -10.44 9.71 -10.86
N GLY A 138 -9.67 9.56 -11.93
CA GLY A 138 -10.05 10.03 -13.26
C GLY A 138 -11.34 9.39 -13.78
N ILE A 139 -11.43 8.06 -13.73
CA ILE A 139 -12.61 7.30 -14.19
C ILE A 139 -13.84 7.65 -13.36
N SER A 140 -13.70 7.68 -12.03
CA SER A 140 -14.81 8.01 -11.14
C SER A 140 -15.34 9.41 -11.41
N SER A 141 -14.47 10.37 -11.68
CA SER A 141 -14.85 11.74 -12.03
C SER A 141 -15.60 11.83 -13.36
N GLU A 142 -15.23 11.05 -14.38
CA GLU A 142 -15.98 10.96 -15.64
C GLU A 142 -17.39 10.37 -15.43
N SER A 143 -17.53 9.44 -14.49
CA SER A 143 -18.83 8.84 -14.16
C SER A 143 -19.80 9.83 -13.50
N ILE A 144 -19.26 10.78 -12.71
CA ILE A 144 -20.06 11.82 -12.03
C ILE A 144 -20.35 13.00 -12.98
N PHE A 145 -19.34 13.43 -13.74
CA PHE A 145 -19.42 14.55 -14.65
C PHE A 145 -18.92 14.16 -16.05
N SER A 146 -19.86 13.79 -16.92
CA SER A 146 -19.55 13.35 -18.29
C SER A 146 -18.80 14.35 -19.18
N LYS A 147 -18.71 15.62 -18.75
CA LYS A 147 -17.93 16.66 -19.44
C LYS A 147 -16.46 16.70 -19.05
N LEU A 148 -16.09 16.09 -17.93
CA LEU A 148 -14.70 16.00 -17.47
C LEU A 148 -13.98 14.88 -18.25
N LYS A 149 -12.77 15.18 -18.67
CA LYS A 149 -11.88 14.15 -19.24
C LYS A 149 -11.00 13.60 -18.12
N GLY A 150 -11.15 12.34 -17.76
CA GLY A 150 -10.48 11.69 -16.63
C GLY A 150 -8.97 11.89 -16.60
N LYS A 151 -8.32 11.95 -17.78
CA LYS A 151 -6.88 12.22 -17.86
C LYS A 151 -6.45 13.56 -17.23
N TYR A 152 -7.27 14.60 -17.36
CA TYR A 152 -6.95 15.91 -16.75
C TYR A 152 -7.23 15.91 -15.25
N VAL A 153 -8.27 15.17 -14.84
CA VAL A 153 -8.57 14.99 -13.42
C VAL A 153 -7.48 14.18 -12.74
N ALA A 154 -7.02 13.09 -13.34
CA ALA A 154 -5.90 12.28 -12.83
C ALA A 154 -4.64 13.12 -12.64
N VAL A 155 -4.29 13.97 -13.62
CA VAL A 155 -3.15 14.89 -13.50
C VAL A 155 -3.37 15.93 -12.40
N ALA A 156 -4.55 16.52 -12.31
CA ALA A 156 -4.87 17.52 -11.29
C ALA A 156 -4.79 16.92 -9.88
N VAL A 157 -5.37 15.72 -9.67
CA VAL A 157 -5.30 14.99 -8.39
C VAL A 157 -3.86 14.65 -8.02
N THR A 158 -3.05 14.23 -8.99
CA THR A 158 -1.63 13.96 -8.76
C THR A 158 -0.87 15.22 -8.33
N ILE A 159 -1.11 16.36 -8.99
CA ILE A 159 -0.47 17.64 -8.62
C ILE A 159 -0.88 18.06 -7.20
N VAL A 160 -2.17 17.97 -6.88
CA VAL A 160 -2.68 18.29 -5.53
C VAL A 160 -2.05 17.35 -4.49
N GLY A 161 -1.96 16.05 -4.77
CA GLY A 161 -1.31 15.08 -3.90
C GLY A 161 0.16 15.39 -3.64
N VAL A 162 0.91 15.77 -4.69
CA VAL A 162 2.32 16.18 -4.55
C VAL A 162 2.45 17.44 -3.70
N ILE A 163 1.60 18.45 -3.92
CA ILE A 163 1.60 19.66 -3.12
C ILE A 163 1.28 19.34 -1.65
N ALA A 164 0.27 18.52 -1.40
CA ALA A 164 -0.11 18.07 -0.06
C ALA A 164 1.06 17.36 0.64
N ALA A 165 1.73 16.44 -0.05
CA ALA A 165 2.88 15.71 0.49
C ALA A 165 4.09 16.61 0.82
N ILE A 166 4.24 17.75 0.14
CA ILE A 166 5.30 18.72 0.44
C ILE A 166 4.91 19.62 1.62
N VAL A 167 3.64 19.99 1.71
CA VAL A 167 3.14 20.95 2.72
C VAL A 167 2.90 20.29 4.07
N TYR A 168 2.44 19.02 4.06
CA TYR A 168 2.16 18.26 5.28
C TYR A 168 3.28 17.23 5.51
N PRO A 169 4.13 17.39 6.55
CA PRO A 169 5.09 16.38 6.95
C PRO A 169 4.41 15.04 7.26
N MET A 170 5.13 13.95 7.07
CA MET A 170 4.58 12.62 7.24
C MET A 170 4.11 12.32 8.69
N ASP A 171 4.69 13.05 9.65
CA ASP A 171 4.34 12.95 11.08
C ASP A 171 2.92 13.50 11.37
N ASP A 172 2.41 14.41 10.53
CA ASP A 172 1.10 15.03 10.68
C ASP A 172 -0.02 14.32 9.87
N ILE A 173 0.34 13.36 9.01
CA ILE A 173 -0.64 12.62 8.19
C ILE A 173 -1.60 11.81 9.06
N THR A 174 -1.14 11.32 10.21
CA THR A 174 -1.99 10.59 11.16
C THR A 174 -3.11 11.49 11.69
N ASP A 175 -2.80 12.74 12.02
CA ASP A 175 -3.77 13.74 12.48
C ASP A 175 -4.75 14.15 11.36
N PHE A 176 -4.35 14.01 10.09
CA PHE A 176 -5.22 14.28 8.95
C PHE A 176 -6.20 13.12 8.67
N LEU A 177 -5.84 11.89 9.03
CA LEU A 177 -6.66 10.69 8.82
C LEU A 177 -7.66 10.43 9.96
N TYR A 178 -7.49 11.09 11.11
CA TYR A 178 -8.34 11.03 12.30
C TYR A 178 -9.05 12.34 12.59
#